data_fea86e30c8cf2c8e4a364d95e290480c
#
_entry.id   fea86e30c8cf2c8e4a364d95e290480c
#
_cell.length_a   1.000
_cell.length_b   1.000
_cell.length_c   1.000
_cell.angle_alpha   90.00
_cell.angle_beta   90.00
_cell.angle_gamma   90.00
#
_symmetry.space_group_name_H-M   'P 1'
#
loop_
_entity.id
_entity.type
_entity.pdbx_description
1 polymer ?
#
loop_
_entity_poly.entity_id
_entity_poly.type
_entity_poly.pdbx_seq_one_letter_code
_entity_poly.pdbx_strand_id
1 'polypeptide(L)'
;MPSILNISCYKFVNLPDCEALRDLLAQRAADLALKGTVLLAEEGINFFLAGPADAVHRWVDALREDPRFADVQPKESWSKTVPFRKMLVKVKPEIIRMDHPAIRPAIGRAPSVSPRDLQRWLQQGHDDEGRPVVTLDTRNDYEVDEGAFVGAIDWRLRKFTEFPDQLRAHREDLEGKTVVSYCTGGIRCEKAAILMQEEGLSHVYQLEGGILKYFEETDGSGYQGSCFVFDERRAVDDGLRKTALKTEP
;
A
#
# COMPACT_ATOMS: atom_id res chain seq x y z
N MET A 1 -8.12 -11.54 -24.26
CA MET A 1 -7.88 -10.29 -23.51
C MET A 1 -7.97 -10.61 -22.03
N PRO A 2 -7.27 -9.91 -21.12
CA PRO A 2 -7.47 -10.08 -19.68
C PRO A 2 -8.92 -9.68 -19.36
N SER A 3 -9.62 -10.54 -18.61
CA SER A 3 -11.05 -10.35 -18.30
C SER A 3 -11.35 -10.30 -16.80
N ILE A 4 -10.33 -10.54 -15.97
CA ILE A 4 -10.45 -10.50 -14.52
C ILE A 4 -9.93 -9.17 -14.02
N LEU A 5 -10.79 -8.42 -13.34
CA LEU A 5 -10.42 -7.22 -12.61
C LEU A 5 -9.85 -7.61 -11.25
N ASN A 6 -8.69 -7.08 -10.92
CA ASN A 6 -8.07 -7.18 -9.60
C ASN A 6 -8.06 -5.79 -8.98
N ILE A 7 -8.49 -5.69 -7.74
CA ILE A 7 -8.48 -4.42 -7.00
C ILE A 7 -7.72 -4.54 -5.70
N SER A 8 -7.12 -3.44 -5.28
CA SER A 8 -6.55 -3.27 -3.94
C SER A 8 -6.93 -1.91 -3.37
N CYS A 9 -7.33 -1.89 -2.12
CA CYS A 9 -7.66 -0.65 -1.41
C CYS A 9 -7.50 -0.83 0.09
N TYR A 10 -7.24 0.26 0.77
CA TYR A 10 -7.34 0.32 2.23
C TYR A 10 -7.94 1.66 2.65
N LYS A 11 -8.50 1.69 3.84
CA LYS A 11 -8.91 2.92 4.51
C LYS A 11 -8.74 2.80 6.01
N PHE A 12 -8.05 3.76 6.60
CA PHE A 12 -8.04 3.95 8.05
C PHE A 12 -9.29 4.73 8.45
N VAL A 13 -10.13 4.10 9.24
CA VAL A 13 -11.39 4.65 9.77
C VAL A 13 -11.82 3.85 10.98
N ASN A 14 -12.44 4.47 11.97
CA ASN A 14 -12.89 3.77 13.17
C ASN A 14 -14.02 2.77 12.85
N LEU A 15 -13.80 1.49 13.14
CA LEU A 15 -14.72 0.37 12.89
C LEU A 15 -14.98 -0.44 14.18
N PRO A 16 -15.90 0.01 15.04
CA PRO A 16 -16.20 -0.72 16.29
C PRO A 16 -17.00 -2.02 16.05
N ASP A 17 -17.55 -2.21 14.86
CA ASP A 17 -18.47 -3.28 14.45
C ASP A 17 -17.82 -4.32 13.51
N CYS A 18 -16.50 -4.55 13.62
CA CYS A 18 -15.72 -5.38 12.70
C CYS A 18 -16.31 -6.78 12.46
N GLU A 19 -16.86 -7.44 13.50
CA GLU A 19 -17.39 -8.80 13.36
C GLU A 19 -18.66 -8.84 12.50
N ALA A 20 -19.59 -7.90 12.73
CA ALA A 20 -20.81 -7.79 11.91
C ALA A 20 -20.46 -7.41 10.46
N LEU A 21 -19.52 -6.49 10.29
CA LEU A 21 -19.06 -6.07 8.97
C LEU A 21 -18.34 -7.22 8.23
N ARG A 22 -17.55 -8.04 8.93
CA ARG A 22 -16.93 -9.26 8.38
C ARG A 22 -17.98 -10.16 7.75
N ASP A 23 -19.04 -10.49 8.49
CA ASP A 23 -20.06 -11.43 8.03
C ASP A 23 -20.81 -10.89 6.81
N LEU A 24 -21.16 -9.60 6.84
CA LEU A 24 -21.80 -8.90 5.70
C LEU A 24 -20.91 -8.92 4.44
N LEU A 25 -19.64 -8.54 4.57
CA LEU A 25 -18.72 -8.49 3.42
C LEU A 25 -18.38 -9.88 2.89
N ALA A 26 -18.28 -10.90 3.76
CA ALA A 26 -18.08 -12.28 3.36
C ALA A 26 -19.27 -12.81 2.55
N GLN A 27 -20.49 -12.54 3.00
CA GLN A 27 -21.70 -12.95 2.28
C GLN A 27 -21.78 -12.26 0.90
N ARG A 28 -21.60 -10.96 0.85
CA ARG A 28 -21.60 -10.19 -0.42
C ARG A 28 -20.55 -10.72 -1.41
N ALA A 29 -19.35 -11.02 -0.93
CA ALA A 29 -18.30 -11.59 -1.78
C ALA A 29 -18.64 -13.00 -2.28
N ALA A 30 -19.29 -13.83 -1.47
CA ALA A 30 -19.73 -15.16 -1.85
C ALA A 30 -20.83 -15.09 -2.91
N ASP A 31 -21.83 -14.23 -2.74
CA ASP A 31 -22.95 -14.03 -3.69
C ASP A 31 -22.46 -13.58 -5.07
N LEU A 32 -21.32 -12.86 -5.10
CA LEU A 32 -20.68 -12.36 -6.32
C LEU A 32 -19.55 -13.28 -6.82
N ALA A 33 -19.33 -14.43 -6.20
CA ALA A 33 -18.27 -15.40 -6.51
C ALA A 33 -16.86 -14.78 -6.58
N LEU A 34 -16.60 -13.72 -5.80
CA LEU A 34 -15.30 -13.04 -5.72
C LEU A 34 -14.29 -13.87 -4.90
N LYS A 35 -13.03 -13.67 -5.21
CA LYS A 35 -11.91 -14.21 -4.42
C LYS A 35 -10.97 -13.10 -4.00
N GLY A 36 -10.23 -13.34 -2.91
CA GLY A 36 -9.30 -12.35 -2.38
C GLY A 36 -9.20 -12.38 -0.86
N THR A 37 -8.78 -11.26 -0.30
CA THR A 37 -8.62 -11.08 1.14
C THR A 37 -9.17 -9.73 1.56
N VAL A 38 -10.00 -9.72 2.60
CA VAL A 38 -10.44 -8.51 3.32
C VAL A 38 -9.98 -8.63 4.76
N LEU A 39 -9.22 -7.66 5.22
CA LEU A 39 -8.79 -7.53 6.61
C LEU A 39 -9.56 -6.35 7.23
N LEU A 40 -10.16 -6.59 8.37
CA LEU A 40 -10.86 -5.60 9.19
C LEU A 40 -10.16 -5.49 10.54
N ALA A 41 -10.06 -4.30 11.05
CA ALA A 41 -9.63 -3.99 12.41
C ALA A 41 -10.37 -2.74 12.89
N GLU A 42 -10.34 -2.46 14.19
CA GLU A 42 -10.92 -1.23 14.73
C GLU A 42 -10.35 0.04 14.06
N GLU A 43 -9.13 -0.05 13.49
CA GLU A 43 -8.47 1.04 12.78
C GLU A 43 -8.87 1.19 11.30
N GLY A 44 -9.60 0.21 10.70
CA GLY A 44 -10.00 0.32 9.30
C GLY A 44 -10.19 -0.99 8.54
N ILE A 45 -10.09 -0.87 7.21
CA ILE A 45 -10.22 -1.96 6.24
C ILE A 45 -9.02 -1.99 5.28
N ASN A 46 -8.59 -3.20 4.89
CA ASN A 46 -7.61 -3.43 3.83
C ASN A 46 -8.06 -4.62 2.99
N PHE A 47 -8.22 -4.45 1.68
CA PHE A 47 -8.73 -5.52 0.84
C PHE A 47 -8.04 -5.63 -0.52
N PHE A 48 -7.98 -6.89 -0.98
CA PHE A 48 -7.54 -7.30 -2.30
C PHE A 48 -8.60 -8.25 -2.84
N LEU A 49 -9.24 -7.93 -3.96
CA LEU A 49 -10.31 -8.73 -4.54
C LEU A 49 -10.08 -8.94 -6.04
N ALA A 50 -10.55 -10.06 -6.55
CA ALA A 50 -10.53 -10.34 -7.98
C ALA A 50 -11.77 -11.13 -8.42
N GLY A 51 -12.21 -10.81 -9.65
CA GLY A 51 -13.37 -11.44 -10.30
C GLY A 51 -13.73 -10.75 -11.59
N PRO A 52 -14.91 -11.10 -12.18
CA PRO A 52 -15.50 -10.34 -13.26
C PRO A 52 -15.69 -8.87 -12.85
N ALA A 53 -15.41 -7.94 -13.77
CA ALA A 53 -15.39 -6.51 -13.46
C ALA A 53 -16.71 -6.00 -12.86
N ASP A 54 -17.83 -6.39 -13.42
CA ASP A 54 -19.16 -6.02 -12.92
C ASP A 54 -19.43 -6.54 -11.50
N ALA A 55 -18.96 -7.73 -11.17
CA ALA A 55 -19.07 -8.29 -9.82
C ALA A 55 -18.21 -7.53 -8.82
N VAL A 56 -16.97 -7.19 -9.20
CA VAL A 56 -16.05 -6.40 -8.36
C VAL A 56 -16.63 -5.00 -8.13
N HIS A 57 -17.10 -4.32 -9.16
CA HIS A 57 -17.69 -2.98 -9.03
C HIS A 57 -18.95 -3.01 -8.14
N ARG A 58 -19.86 -3.98 -8.31
CA ARG A 58 -21.03 -4.12 -7.43
C ARG A 58 -20.65 -4.31 -5.96
N TRP A 59 -19.58 -5.07 -5.68
CA TRP A 59 -19.11 -5.23 -4.30
C TRP A 59 -18.59 -3.92 -3.74
N VAL A 60 -17.82 -3.16 -4.52
CA VAL A 60 -17.30 -1.84 -4.11
C VAL A 60 -18.43 -0.84 -3.91
N ASP A 61 -19.42 -0.81 -4.82
CA ASP A 61 -20.56 0.10 -4.72
C ASP A 61 -21.40 -0.22 -3.47
N ALA A 62 -21.63 -1.51 -3.19
CA ALA A 62 -22.29 -1.91 -1.96
C ALA A 62 -21.47 -1.60 -0.68
N LEU A 63 -20.11 -1.59 -0.75
CA LEU A 63 -19.28 -1.12 0.34
C LEU A 63 -19.45 0.39 0.56
N ARG A 64 -19.53 1.17 -0.52
CA ARG A 64 -19.71 2.64 -0.49
C ARG A 64 -21.07 3.11 0.05
N GLU A 65 -22.07 2.22 0.13
CA GLU A 65 -23.35 2.51 0.80
C GLU A 65 -23.15 2.82 2.29
N ASP A 66 -22.10 2.28 2.90
CA ASP A 66 -21.69 2.67 4.25
C ASP A 66 -20.91 4.00 4.18
N PRO A 67 -21.38 5.08 4.84
CA PRO A 67 -20.74 6.40 4.77
C PRO A 67 -19.26 6.39 5.15
N ARG A 68 -18.85 5.44 5.99
CA ARG A 68 -17.44 5.26 6.37
C ARG A 68 -16.54 4.92 5.17
N PHE A 69 -17.09 4.37 4.10
CA PHE A 69 -16.36 3.92 2.91
C PHE A 69 -16.78 4.64 1.62
N ALA A 70 -17.59 5.69 1.70
CA ALA A 70 -18.15 6.39 0.53
C ALA A 70 -17.07 6.92 -0.44
N ASP A 71 -15.88 7.23 0.06
CA ASP A 71 -14.75 7.81 -0.69
C ASP A 71 -13.65 6.80 -1.06
N VAL A 72 -13.85 5.48 -0.83
CA VAL A 72 -12.83 4.49 -1.20
C VAL A 72 -12.64 4.46 -2.72
N GLN A 73 -11.38 4.47 -3.14
CA GLN A 73 -10.97 4.41 -4.55
C GLN A 73 -9.98 3.26 -4.73
N PRO A 74 -10.46 2.07 -5.10
CA PRO A 74 -9.58 0.94 -5.35
C PRO A 74 -8.65 1.19 -6.53
N LYS A 75 -7.41 0.73 -6.40
CA LYS A 75 -6.47 0.60 -7.51
C LYS A 75 -6.85 -0.62 -8.32
N GLU A 76 -6.85 -0.50 -9.63
CA GLU A 76 -7.29 -1.53 -10.56
C GLU A 76 -6.11 -2.09 -11.37
N SER A 77 -6.16 -3.37 -11.63
CA SER A 77 -5.27 -4.04 -12.57
C SER A 77 -5.96 -5.27 -13.18
N TRP A 78 -5.46 -5.75 -14.31
CA TRP A 78 -6.14 -6.81 -15.06
C TRP A 78 -5.29 -8.06 -15.16
N SER A 79 -5.93 -9.23 -15.13
CA SER A 79 -5.29 -10.53 -15.32
C SER A 79 -6.12 -11.46 -16.17
N LYS A 80 -5.51 -12.53 -16.70
CA LYS A 80 -6.20 -13.56 -17.49
C LYS A 80 -7.02 -14.50 -16.60
N THR A 81 -6.57 -14.70 -15.36
CA THR A 81 -7.18 -15.64 -14.40
C THR A 81 -7.28 -14.96 -13.04
N VAL A 82 -8.20 -15.43 -12.19
CA VAL A 82 -8.32 -14.96 -10.81
C VAL A 82 -7.07 -15.36 -10.01
N PRO A 83 -6.26 -14.39 -9.48
CA PRO A 83 -5.00 -14.70 -8.83
C PRO A 83 -5.15 -14.99 -7.32
N PHE A 84 -6.28 -15.56 -6.92
CA PHE A 84 -6.56 -15.97 -5.55
C PHE A 84 -7.25 -17.33 -5.54
N ARG A 85 -6.86 -18.21 -4.61
CA ARG A 85 -7.46 -19.54 -4.47
C ARG A 85 -8.84 -19.50 -3.82
N LYS A 86 -9.03 -18.63 -2.84
CA LYS A 86 -10.25 -18.51 -2.02
C LYS A 86 -10.56 -17.09 -1.62
N MET A 87 -11.76 -16.86 -1.11
CA MET A 87 -12.12 -15.62 -0.41
C MET A 87 -11.80 -15.77 1.09
N LEU A 88 -11.20 -14.74 1.67
CA LEU A 88 -10.91 -14.66 3.10
C LEU A 88 -11.37 -13.30 3.62
N VAL A 89 -12.26 -13.29 4.62
CA VAL A 89 -12.59 -12.07 5.37
C VAL A 89 -12.23 -12.30 6.82
N LYS A 90 -11.37 -11.47 7.40
CA LYS A 90 -10.80 -11.69 8.73
C LYS A 90 -10.79 -10.40 9.54
N VAL A 91 -11.15 -10.51 10.82
CA VAL A 91 -10.86 -9.46 11.82
C VAL A 91 -9.45 -9.70 12.37
N LYS A 92 -8.68 -8.63 12.50
CA LYS A 92 -7.30 -8.60 12.96
C LYS A 92 -7.13 -7.47 13.98
N PRO A 93 -6.07 -7.48 14.82
CA PRO A 93 -5.77 -6.33 15.68
C PRO A 93 -5.43 -5.05 14.89
N GLU A 94 -4.79 -5.20 13.72
CA GLU A 94 -4.41 -4.11 12.83
C GLU A 94 -4.62 -4.55 11.37
N ILE A 95 -5.02 -3.61 10.49
CA ILE A 95 -5.11 -3.88 9.04
C ILE A 95 -3.75 -3.94 8.36
N ILE A 96 -2.75 -3.34 9.01
CA ILE A 96 -1.32 -3.48 8.70
C ILE A 96 -0.54 -3.43 10.01
N ARG A 97 0.09 -4.53 10.36
CA ARG A 97 0.67 -4.71 11.67
C ARG A 97 2.00 -3.95 11.82
N MET A 98 2.04 -3.00 12.76
CA MET A 98 3.23 -2.28 13.20
C MET A 98 3.56 -2.56 14.66
N ASP A 99 2.56 -3.02 15.44
CA ASP A 99 2.64 -3.22 16.90
C ASP A 99 2.97 -1.93 17.66
N HIS A 100 2.46 -0.78 17.20
CA HIS A 100 2.66 0.52 17.81
C HIS A 100 1.30 1.22 18.03
N PRO A 101 0.61 0.98 19.15
CA PRO A 101 -0.79 1.37 19.36
C PRO A 101 -1.03 2.88 19.41
N ALA A 102 0.00 3.70 19.62
CA ALA A 102 -0.12 5.15 19.56
C ALA A 102 -0.33 5.67 18.13
N ILE A 103 0.14 4.94 17.12
CA ILE A 103 0.02 5.34 15.71
C ILE A 103 -1.37 5.04 15.19
N ARG A 104 -2.17 6.10 14.99
CA ARG A 104 -3.58 6.01 14.57
C ARG A 104 -3.87 6.87 13.33
N PRO A 105 -3.67 6.36 12.12
CA PRO A 105 -3.87 7.15 10.89
C PRO A 105 -5.30 7.68 10.69
N ALA A 106 -6.30 7.07 11.34
CA ALA A 106 -7.68 7.55 11.30
C ALA A 106 -7.87 8.92 11.99
N ILE A 107 -6.97 9.32 12.90
CA ILE A 107 -7.06 10.58 13.67
C ILE A 107 -6.23 11.69 13.01
N GLY A 108 -5.11 11.34 12.37
CA GLY A 108 -4.23 12.31 11.72
C GLY A 108 -3.35 11.62 10.69
N ARG A 109 -3.18 12.25 9.54
CA ARG A 109 -2.37 11.75 8.43
C ARG A 109 -1.14 12.61 8.24
N ALA A 110 -0.01 11.97 7.95
CA ALA A 110 1.16 12.68 7.48
C ALA A 110 0.93 13.24 6.06
N PRO A 111 1.64 14.31 5.65
CA PRO A 111 1.57 14.81 4.29
C PRO A 111 1.87 13.72 3.26
N SER A 112 1.22 13.82 2.11
CA SER A 112 1.51 12.96 0.96
C SER A 112 2.09 13.77 -0.20
N VAL A 113 2.88 13.11 -1.02
CA VAL A 113 3.38 13.64 -2.30
C VAL A 113 2.76 12.83 -3.43
N SER A 114 2.33 13.52 -4.48
CA SER A 114 1.77 12.85 -5.66
C SER A 114 2.86 12.05 -6.41
N PRO A 115 2.50 11.00 -7.17
CA PRO A 115 3.45 10.27 -8.02
C PRO A 115 4.25 11.19 -8.96
N ARG A 116 3.60 12.16 -9.58
CA ARG A 116 4.24 13.08 -10.53
C ARG A 116 5.20 14.05 -9.84
N ASP A 117 4.85 14.54 -8.65
CA ASP A 117 5.75 15.41 -7.89
C ASP A 117 6.94 14.63 -7.37
N LEU A 118 6.75 13.38 -6.88
CA LEU A 118 7.87 12.53 -6.52
C LEU A 118 8.79 12.28 -7.71
N GLN A 119 8.25 11.95 -8.89
CA GLN A 119 9.06 11.76 -10.09
C GLN A 119 9.90 13.00 -10.40
N ARG A 120 9.30 14.18 -10.36
CA ARG A 120 9.99 15.45 -10.55
C ARG A 120 11.09 15.68 -9.51
N TRP A 121 10.79 15.45 -8.23
CA TRP A 121 11.77 15.61 -7.15
C TRP A 121 12.95 14.64 -7.29
N LEU A 122 12.69 13.39 -7.68
CA LEU A 122 13.78 12.42 -7.94
C LEU A 122 14.66 12.81 -9.11
N GLN A 123 14.08 13.37 -10.18
CA GLN A 123 14.83 13.83 -11.34
C GLN A 123 15.72 15.04 -11.02
N GLN A 124 15.25 15.95 -10.18
CA GLN A 124 16.01 17.15 -9.80
C GLN A 124 16.89 16.95 -8.55
N GLY A 125 16.68 15.87 -7.80
CA GLY A 125 17.43 15.53 -6.58
C GLY A 125 17.02 16.29 -5.32
N HIS A 126 16.02 17.17 -5.39
CA HIS A 126 15.55 17.99 -4.28
C HIS A 126 14.03 18.24 -4.35
N ASP A 127 13.42 18.63 -3.23
CA ASP A 127 12.04 19.09 -3.16
C ASP A 127 11.87 20.54 -3.66
N ASP A 128 10.66 21.08 -3.52
CA ASP A 128 10.34 22.44 -3.97
C ASP A 128 10.98 23.54 -3.10
N GLU A 129 11.52 23.19 -1.94
CA GLU A 129 12.25 24.07 -1.04
C GLU A 129 13.77 23.89 -1.14
N GLY A 130 14.24 23.05 -2.08
CA GLY A 130 15.66 22.81 -2.33
C GLY A 130 16.32 21.82 -1.38
N ARG A 131 15.57 21.06 -0.56
CA ARG A 131 16.12 20.02 0.30
C ARG A 131 16.37 18.73 -0.49
N PRO A 132 17.48 18.04 -0.25
CA PRO A 132 17.73 16.73 -0.85
C PRO A 132 16.58 15.77 -0.55
N VAL A 133 16.08 15.07 -1.57
CA VAL A 133 15.02 14.07 -1.44
C VAL A 133 15.61 12.68 -1.36
N VAL A 134 15.10 11.90 -0.42
CA VAL A 134 15.39 10.46 -0.33
C VAL A 134 14.08 9.68 -0.26
N THR A 135 14.05 8.52 -0.90
CA THR A 135 12.96 7.57 -0.75
C THR A 135 13.31 6.54 0.32
N LEU A 136 12.35 6.20 1.18
CA LEU A 136 12.49 5.19 2.21
C LEU A 136 11.53 4.03 1.95
N ASP A 137 12.09 2.86 1.67
CA ASP A 137 11.28 1.65 1.45
C ASP A 137 10.82 1.07 2.79
N THR A 138 9.50 0.97 2.97
CA THR A 138 8.89 0.40 4.18
C THR A 138 8.42 -1.04 3.98
N ARG A 139 8.81 -1.67 2.86
CA ARG A 139 8.46 -3.04 2.52
C ARG A 139 9.39 -4.03 3.21
N ASN A 140 9.01 -5.29 3.12
CA ASN A 140 9.88 -6.37 3.57
C ASN A 140 11.01 -6.58 2.53
N ASP A 141 12.14 -7.12 2.98
CA ASP A 141 13.35 -7.35 2.21
C ASP A 141 13.10 -8.11 0.89
N TYR A 142 12.31 -9.21 0.94
CA TYR A 142 11.96 -9.98 -0.26
C TYR A 142 11.12 -9.21 -1.29
N GLU A 143 10.36 -8.18 -0.87
CA GLU A 143 9.63 -7.30 -1.79
C GLU A 143 10.58 -6.31 -2.46
N VAL A 144 11.58 -5.82 -1.70
CA VAL A 144 12.60 -4.88 -2.19
C VAL A 144 13.53 -5.57 -3.21
N ASP A 145 13.86 -6.83 -2.99
CA ASP A 145 14.71 -7.62 -3.89
C ASP A 145 14.11 -7.75 -5.31
N GLU A 146 12.79 -7.70 -5.45
CA GLU A 146 12.11 -7.69 -6.75
C GLU A 146 12.27 -6.36 -7.49
N GLY A 147 12.33 -5.24 -6.78
CA GLY A 147 12.53 -3.91 -7.35
C GLY A 147 12.29 -2.81 -6.34
N ALA A 148 12.94 -1.65 -6.57
CA ALA A 148 12.90 -0.49 -5.69
C ALA A 148 13.17 0.81 -6.46
N PHE A 149 12.89 1.97 -5.87
CA PHE A 149 13.39 3.23 -6.40
C PHE A 149 14.92 3.26 -6.35
N VAL A 150 15.52 3.86 -7.36
CA VAL A 150 16.98 4.02 -7.46
C VAL A 150 17.47 4.85 -6.27
N GLY A 151 18.45 4.32 -5.54
CA GLY A 151 19.02 5.00 -4.37
C GLY A 151 18.10 5.05 -3.15
N ALA A 152 17.02 4.27 -3.13
CA ALA A 152 16.15 4.17 -1.95
C ALA A 152 16.91 3.64 -0.74
N ILE A 153 16.59 4.21 0.42
CA ILE A 153 17.03 3.66 1.70
C ILE A 153 16.21 2.40 1.99
N ASP A 154 16.91 1.28 2.20
CA ASP A 154 16.34 -0.01 2.55
C ASP A 154 17.03 -0.53 3.82
N TRP A 155 16.27 -0.63 4.91
CA TRP A 155 16.74 -1.16 6.18
C TRP A 155 16.58 -2.67 6.32
N ARG A 156 16.30 -3.38 5.21
CA ARG A 156 16.16 -4.85 5.15
C ARG A 156 15.15 -5.39 6.17
N LEU A 157 13.97 -4.80 6.24
CA LEU A 157 12.91 -5.23 7.14
C LEU A 157 12.47 -6.66 6.77
N ARG A 158 12.51 -7.59 7.71
CA ARG A 158 11.89 -8.91 7.53
C ARG A 158 10.37 -8.84 7.68
N LYS A 159 9.90 -7.89 8.48
CA LYS A 159 8.49 -7.60 8.73
C LYS A 159 8.34 -6.14 9.16
N PHE A 160 7.21 -5.55 8.83
CA PHE A 160 6.94 -4.13 9.09
C PHE A 160 6.92 -3.78 10.59
N THR A 161 6.71 -4.74 11.49
CA THR A 161 6.81 -4.53 12.94
C THR A 161 8.23 -4.19 13.43
N GLU A 162 9.25 -4.35 12.59
CA GLU A 162 10.64 -3.96 12.90
C GLU A 162 10.89 -2.48 12.59
N PHE A 163 10.01 -1.82 11.83
CA PHE A 163 10.19 -0.44 11.38
C PHE A 163 10.44 0.55 12.52
N PRO A 164 9.74 0.53 13.68
CA PRO A 164 9.99 1.45 14.76
C PRO A 164 11.43 1.38 15.33
N ASP A 165 11.96 0.17 15.47
CA ASP A 165 13.32 -0.03 15.99
C ASP A 165 14.37 0.37 14.94
N GLN A 166 14.15 0.04 13.67
CA GLN A 166 15.04 0.45 12.58
C GLN A 166 15.05 1.96 12.40
N LEU A 167 13.90 2.63 12.53
CA LEU A 167 13.82 4.09 12.49
C LEU A 167 14.70 4.73 13.58
N ARG A 168 14.66 4.23 14.81
CA ARG A 168 15.51 4.75 15.90
C ARG A 168 16.99 4.49 15.65
N ALA A 169 17.33 3.30 15.12
CA ALA A 169 18.71 2.92 14.84
C ALA A 169 19.34 3.70 13.67
N HIS A 170 18.53 4.13 12.70
CA HIS A 170 18.98 4.76 11.45
C HIS A 170 18.46 6.18 11.24
N ARG A 171 18.00 6.82 12.29
CA ARG A 171 17.41 8.17 12.20
C ARG A 171 18.35 9.18 11.51
N GLU A 172 19.65 9.09 11.78
CA GLU A 172 20.66 9.97 11.21
C GLU A 172 20.72 9.93 9.69
N ASP A 173 20.35 8.80 9.06
CA ASP A 173 20.27 8.65 7.60
C ASP A 173 19.26 9.60 6.95
N LEU A 174 18.29 10.08 7.74
CA LEU A 174 17.15 10.87 7.29
C LEU A 174 17.27 12.36 7.61
N GLU A 175 18.23 12.75 8.46
CA GLU A 175 18.35 14.13 8.94
C GLU A 175 18.72 15.10 7.81
N GLY A 176 18.12 16.29 7.83
CA GLY A 176 18.34 17.34 6.82
C GLY A 176 17.78 17.05 5.43
N LYS A 177 17.01 16.00 5.26
CA LYS A 177 16.43 15.58 3.98
C LYS A 177 14.91 15.63 4.01
N THR A 178 14.32 15.74 2.84
CA THR A 178 12.92 15.42 2.63
C THR A 178 12.79 13.91 2.40
N VAL A 179 12.08 13.23 3.29
CA VAL A 179 11.92 11.78 3.29
C VAL A 179 10.57 11.42 2.70
N VAL A 180 10.57 10.64 1.62
CA VAL A 180 9.35 10.10 1.03
C VAL A 180 9.29 8.60 1.29
N SER A 181 8.47 8.19 2.24
CA SER A 181 8.23 6.77 2.50
C SER A 181 7.31 6.16 1.46
N TYR A 182 7.57 4.92 1.06
CA TYR A 182 6.74 4.20 0.10
C TYR A 182 6.61 2.71 0.41
N CYS A 183 5.55 2.10 -0.10
CA CYS A 183 5.35 0.66 -0.17
C CYS A 183 4.52 0.32 -1.41
N THR A 184 4.13 -0.93 -1.58
CA THR A 184 3.34 -1.38 -2.75
C THR A 184 2.07 -0.54 -2.97
N GLY A 185 1.23 -0.40 -1.94
CA GLY A 185 -0.10 0.25 -2.06
C GLY A 185 -0.29 1.51 -1.20
N GLY A 186 0.70 1.91 -0.37
CA GLY A 186 0.65 3.10 0.48
C GLY A 186 0.30 2.84 1.95
N ILE A 187 -0.27 1.71 2.32
CA ILE A 187 -0.81 1.46 3.67
C ILE A 187 0.25 1.50 4.79
N ARG A 188 1.46 0.93 4.57
CA ARG A 188 2.55 0.97 5.56
C ARG A 188 3.07 2.37 5.76
N CYS A 189 3.10 3.15 4.67
CA CYS A 189 3.62 4.51 4.68
C CYS A 189 2.81 5.47 5.54
N GLU A 190 1.50 5.27 5.63
CA GLU A 190 0.67 6.11 6.50
C GLU A 190 1.10 5.98 7.97
N LYS A 191 1.34 4.75 8.45
CA LYS A 191 1.84 4.53 9.81
C LYS A 191 3.30 4.97 9.96
N ALA A 192 4.16 4.65 9.00
CA ALA A 192 5.58 4.98 9.02
C ALA A 192 5.80 6.50 9.06
N ALA A 193 5.07 7.27 8.24
CA ALA A 193 5.21 8.71 8.17
C ALA A 193 4.77 9.41 9.48
N ILE A 194 3.68 8.94 10.09
CA ILE A 194 3.23 9.46 11.40
C ILE A 194 4.30 9.18 12.47
N LEU A 195 4.82 7.95 12.53
CA LEU A 195 5.86 7.61 13.49
C LEU A 195 7.12 8.45 13.30
N MET A 196 7.58 8.64 12.06
CA MET A 196 8.73 9.51 11.77
C MET A 196 8.51 10.94 12.25
N GLN A 197 7.29 11.49 12.11
CA GLN A 197 6.95 12.82 12.63
C GLN A 197 6.93 12.85 14.17
N GLU A 198 6.39 11.83 14.83
CA GLU A 198 6.43 11.71 16.30
C GLU A 198 7.85 11.61 16.84
N GLU A 199 8.75 10.94 16.11
CA GLU A 199 10.19 10.89 16.43
C GLU A 199 10.93 12.18 16.02
N GLY A 200 10.23 13.24 15.57
CA GLY A 200 10.75 14.58 15.37
C GLY A 200 11.37 14.86 13.98
N LEU A 201 11.08 14.04 12.97
CA LEU A 201 11.43 14.34 11.59
C LEU A 201 10.36 15.26 10.97
N SER A 202 10.73 16.45 10.52
CA SER A 202 9.78 17.50 10.10
C SER A 202 9.39 17.46 8.61
N HIS A 203 10.25 16.92 7.75
CA HIS A 203 10.03 16.90 6.29
C HIS A 203 9.78 15.47 5.81
N VAL A 204 8.66 14.91 6.27
CA VAL A 204 8.25 13.53 5.99
C VAL A 204 6.99 13.54 5.16
N TYR A 205 7.01 12.79 4.08
CA TYR A 205 5.90 12.55 3.17
C TYR A 205 5.70 11.05 2.96
N GLN A 206 4.50 10.69 2.56
CA GLN A 206 4.22 9.36 2.03
C GLN A 206 3.92 9.46 0.52
N LEU A 207 4.38 8.49 -0.27
CA LEU A 207 3.99 8.41 -1.67
C LEU A 207 2.51 8.03 -1.76
N GLU A 208 1.71 8.94 -2.29
CA GLU A 208 0.28 8.73 -2.45
C GLU A 208 0.00 7.49 -3.28
N GLY A 209 -0.74 6.54 -2.69
CA GLY A 209 -1.11 5.28 -3.35
C GLY A 209 0.03 4.29 -3.58
N GLY A 210 1.27 4.61 -3.17
CA GLY A 210 2.43 3.74 -3.26
C GLY A 210 2.92 3.48 -4.69
N ILE A 211 3.73 2.42 -4.86
CA ILE A 211 4.34 2.06 -6.16
C ILE A 211 3.28 1.82 -7.23
N LEU A 212 2.16 1.16 -6.89
CA LEU A 212 1.11 0.87 -7.88
C LEU A 212 0.54 2.15 -8.49
N LYS A 213 0.25 3.16 -7.67
CA LYS A 213 -0.23 4.45 -8.18
C LYS A 213 0.87 5.22 -8.92
N TYR A 214 2.12 5.06 -8.50
CA TYR A 214 3.26 5.62 -9.22
C TYR A 214 3.33 5.09 -10.66
N PHE A 215 3.14 3.79 -10.86
CA PHE A 215 3.10 3.18 -12.18
C PHE A 215 1.85 3.59 -13.01
N GLU A 216 0.70 3.81 -12.35
CA GLU A 216 -0.52 4.29 -13.04
C GLU A 216 -0.37 5.71 -13.59
N GLU A 217 0.34 6.60 -12.88
CA GLU A 217 0.37 8.03 -13.18
C GLU A 217 1.67 8.52 -13.84
N THR A 218 2.70 7.67 -13.88
CA THR A 218 4.02 8.00 -14.44
C THR A 218 4.47 6.93 -15.42
N ASP A 219 5.65 7.16 -16.03
CA ASP A 219 6.32 6.17 -16.89
C ASP A 219 7.19 5.17 -16.11
N GLY A 220 7.07 5.14 -14.76
CA GLY A 220 7.87 4.28 -13.90
C GLY A 220 9.35 4.70 -13.76
N SER A 221 9.77 5.82 -14.37
CA SER A 221 11.17 6.27 -14.30
C SER A 221 11.62 6.51 -12.85
N GLY A 222 12.88 6.17 -12.56
CA GLY A 222 13.41 6.20 -11.19
C GLY A 222 13.13 4.93 -10.38
N TYR A 223 12.31 3.99 -10.87
CA TYR A 223 12.11 2.68 -10.27
C TYR A 223 12.81 1.60 -11.11
N GLN A 224 13.42 0.63 -10.46
CA GLN A 224 14.11 -0.49 -11.11
C GLN A 224 13.51 -1.82 -10.67
N GLY A 225 13.30 -2.72 -11.64
CA GLY A 225 12.75 -4.04 -11.40
C GLY A 225 11.22 -4.08 -11.44
N SER A 226 10.62 -5.03 -10.74
CA SER A 226 9.18 -5.24 -10.67
C SER A 226 8.64 -4.96 -9.26
N CYS A 227 7.34 -4.66 -9.18
CA CYS A 227 6.68 -4.47 -7.89
C CYS A 227 6.08 -5.79 -7.41
N PHE A 228 6.50 -6.26 -6.23
CA PHE A 228 5.88 -7.42 -5.60
C PHE A 228 4.43 -7.12 -5.21
N VAL A 229 3.52 -8.08 -5.50
CA VAL A 229 2.10 -8.04 -5.14
C VAL A 229 1.68 -9.30 -4.38
N PHE A 230 0.73 -9.16 -3.45
CA PHE A 230 0.32 -10.21 -2.52
C PHE A 230 -0.77 -11.15 -3.09
N ASP A 231 -0.63 -11.53 -4.37
CA ASP A 231 -1.50 -12.51 -5.03
C ASP A 231 -0.66 -13.50 -5.89
N GLU A 232 -1.29 -14.44 -6.56
CA GLU A 232 -0.58 -15.47 -7.37
C GLU A 232 0.15 -14.88 -8.60
N ARG A 233 0.02 -13.60 -8.90
CA ARG A 233 0.87 -12.93 -9.89
C ARG A 233 2.29 -12.74 -9.36
N ARG A 234 2.43 -12.52 -8.05
CA ARG A 234 3.64 -12.26 -7.26
C ARG A 234 4.40 -11.00 -7.65
N ALA A 235 4.49 -10.65 -8.93
CA ALA A 235 5.12 -9.42 -9.40
C ALA A 235 4.38 -8.81 -10.59
N VAL A 236 4.41 -7.48 -10.67
CA VAL A 236 3.92 -6.70 -11.81
C VAL A 236 4.98 -5.73 -12.31
N ASP A 237 5.01 -5.49 -13.62
CA ASP A 237 5.85 -4.47 -14.27
C ASP A 237 5.25 -3.06 -14.09
N ASP A 238 5.90 -2.04 -14.64
CA ASP A 238 5.43 -0.65 -14.66
C ASP A 238 4.12 -0.42 -15.43
N GLY A 239 3.75 -1.37 -16.30
CA GLY A 239 2.44 -1.41 -16.95
C GLY A 239 1.39 -2.19 -16.14
N LEU A 240 1.65 -2.52 -14.88
CA LEU A 240 0.80 -3.31 -13.97
C LEU A 240 0.45 -4.72 -14.49
N ARG A 241 1.26 -5.25 -15.39
CA ARG A 241 1.10 -6.58 -15.97
C ARG A 241 1.93 -7.59 -15.19
N LYS A 242 1.41 -8.81 -15.05
CA LYS A 242 2.17 -9.90 -14.44
C LYS A 242 3.52 -10.09 -15.13
N THR A 243 4.58 -10.13 -14.35
CA THR A 243 5.94 -10.44 -14.81
C THR A 243 6.55 -11.59 -13.98
N ALA A 244 7.72 -12.09 -14.41
CA ALA A 244 8.45 -13.09 -13.64
C ALA A 244 9.12 -12.45 -12.42
N LEU A 245 9.26 -13.21 -11.34
CA LEU A 245 10.09 -12.81 -10.20
C LEU A 245 11.55 -12.80 -10.64
N LYS A 246 12.35 -11.87 -10.12
CA LYS A 246 13.80 -11.87 -10.25
C LYS A 246 14.43 -12.98 -9.43
N THR A 247 13.86 -13.24 -8.27
CA THR A 247 14.29 -14.27 -7.32
C THR A 247 13.30 -15.42 -7.33
N GLU A 248 13.44 -16.36 -8.28
CA GLU A 248 12.85 -17.70 -8.09
C GLU A 248 13.75 -18.48 -7.12
N PRO A 249 13.17 -19.11 -6.07
CA PRO A 249 13.93 -19.95 -5.15
C PRO A 249 14.45 -21.21 -5.83
#